data_7c915acd1117ecaaf79f1b797291436c
#
_entry.id   7c915acd1117ecaaf79f1b797291436c
#
_cell.length_a   1.000
_cell.length_b   1.000
_cell.length_c   1.000
_cell.angle_alpha   90.00
_cell.angle_beta   90.00
_cell.angle_gamma   90.00
#
_symmetry.space_group_name_H-M   'P 1'
#
loop_
_entity.id
_entity.type
_entity.pdbx_description
1 polymer ?
#
loop_
_entity_poly.entity_id
_entity_poly.type
_entity_poly.pdbx_seq_one_letter_code
_entity_poly.pdbx_strand_id
1 'polypeptide(L)'
;MEQAIRMCAEVYQFLRIILKQKGLSTAVGDEGGFAPDLSDSESVLEVILEAVKKAGYEPGKDISIAIDAAASELYDEERGVYVFPGEGKMKGEEVLRDSGEMIEYYEKLAEKFPIVSIEDGLEEDDWEGWKQMTKRLGDKIQLVGDDLFVTNIKRLACGIKPVSYTHLTL
;
A
#
# COMPACT_ATOMS: atom_id res chain seq x y z
N MET A 1 18.07 -12.04 9.53
CA MET A 1 17.34 -12.41 8.30
C MET A 1 16.53 -13.69 8.47
N GLU A 2 17.10 -14.83 8.87
CA GLU A 2 16.38 -16.10 9.07
C GLU A 2 15.13 -15.98 9.97
N GLN A 3 15.25 -15.30 11.10
CA GLN A 3 14.13 -15.05 12.00
C GLN A 3 13.01 -14.24 11.33
N ALA A 4 13.35 -13.19 10.58
CA ALA A 4 12.35 -12.37 9.87
C ALA A 4 11.58 -13.18 8.83
N ILE A 5 12.28 -14.00 8.04
CA ILE A 5 11.65 -14.90 7.05
C ILE A 5 10.70 -15.88 7.75
N ARG A 6 11.12 -16.45 8.87
CA ARG A 6 10.27 -17.35 9.65
C ARG A 6 9.01 -16.65 10.13
N MET A 7 9.14 -15.46 10.72
CA MET A 7 8.00 -14.66 11.22
C MET A 7 7.00 -14.36 10.08
N CYS A 8 7.49 -13.91 8.93
CA CYS A 8 6.64 -13.65 7.77
C CYS A 8 5.94 -14.93 7.27
N ALA A 9 6.66 -16.07 7.22
CA ALA A 9 6.07 -17.34 6.82
C ALA A 9 4.98 -17.82 7.78
N GLU A 10 5.18 -17.65 9.09
CA GLU A 10 4.18 -17.98 10.11
C GLU A 10 2.93 -17.10 9.96
N VAL A 11 3.09 -15.78 9.80
CA VAL A 11 1.96 -14.88 9.54
C VAL A 11 1.22 -15.24 8.26
N TYR A 12 1.95 -15.55 7.18
CA TYR A 12 1.37 -15.99 5.91
C TYR A 12 0.49 -17.24 6.06
N GLN A 13 0.94 -18.24 6.85
CA GLN A 13 0.15 -19.44 7.12
C GLN A 13 -1.11 -19.14 7.93
N PHE A 14 -1.02 -18.28 8.95
CA PHE A 14 -2.20 -17.86 9.70
C PHE A 14 -3.18 -17.06 8.85
N LEU A 15 -2.67 -16.17 7.99
CA LEU A 15 -3.49 -15.43 7.02
C LEU A 15 -4.27 -16.38 6.11
N ARG A 16 -3.62 -17.42 5.59
CA ARG A 16 -4.28 -18.46 4.78
C ARG A 16 -5.41 -19.15 5.53
N ILE A 17 -5.19 -19.48 6.81
CA ILE A 17 -6.20 -20.14 7.65
C ILE A 17 -7.39 -19.19 7.86
N ILE A 18 -7.14 -17.91 8.17
CA ILE A 18 -8.19 -16.91 8.39
C ILE A 18 -9.03 -16.71 7.12
N LEU A 19 -8.39 -16.53 5.98
CA LEU A 19 -9.09 -16.37 4.70
C LEU A 19 -10.00 -17.56 4.40
N LYS A 20 -9.51 -18.79 4.60
CA LYS A 20 -10.33 -20.01 4.46
C LYS A 20 -11.52 -20.04 5.43
N GLN A 21 -11.31 -19.67 6.69
CA GLN A 21 -12.39 -19.61 7.70
C GLN A 21 -13.46 -18.58 7.35
N LYS A 22 -13.06 -17.48 6.70
CA LYS A 22 -13.97 -16.44 6.20
C LYS A 22 -14.60 -16.79 4.84
N GLY A 23 -14.29 -17.95 4.26
CA GLY A 23 -14.79 -18.36 2.94
C GLY A 23 -14.20 -17.56 1.76
N LEU A 24 -13.06 -16.89 2.00
CA LEU A 24 -12.38 -16.08 1.01
C LEU A 24 -11.37 -16.90 0.20
N SER A 25 -11.03 -16.41 -1.00
CA SER A 25 -10.03 -17.03 -1.88
C SER A 25 -8.65 -17.05 -1.20
N THR A 26 -7.94 -18.15 -1.38
CA THR A 26 -6.51 -18.29 -1.05
C THR A 26 -5.67 -18.53 -2.30
N ALA A 27 -6.18 -18.16 -3.47
CA ALA A 27 -5.38 -18.06 -4.69
C ALA A 27 -4.31 -17.00 -4.52
N VAL A 28 -3.16 -17.24 -5.12
CA VAL A 28 -2.00 -16.34 -5.06
C VAL A 28 -1.85 -15.59 -6.38
N GLY A 29 -1.51 -14.33 -6.29
CA GLY A 29 -1.09 -13.52 -7.44
C GLY A 29 0.37 -13.79 -7.82
N ASP A 30 0.85 -13.06 -8.82
CA ASP A 30 2.20 -13.22 -9.37
C ASP A 30 3.30 -12.96 -8.34
N GLU A 31 3.08 -12.04 -7.41
CA GLU A 31 3.96 -11.72 -6.29
C GLU A 31 3.90 -12.74 -5.13
N GLY A 32 3.10 -13.79 -5.27
CA GLY A 32 2.99 -14.86 -4.26
C GLY A 32 2.09 -14.52 -3.06
N GLY A 33 1.52 -13.32 -3.00
CA GLY A 33 0.53 -12.92 -2.00
C GLY A 33 -0.86 -13.45 -2.29
N PHE A 34 -1.73 -13.54 -1.27
CA PHE A 34 -3.13 -13.87 -1.47
C PHE A 34 -3.88 -12.68 -2.10
N ALA A 35 -4.81 -12.99 -3.01
CA ALA A 35 -5.66 -12.02 -3.68
C ALA A 35 -7.16 -12.30 -3.38
N PRO A 36 -7.62 -12.14 -2.12
CA PRO A 36 -9.02 -12.28 -1.77
C PRO A 36 -9.84 -11.05 -2.23
N ASP A 37 -11.11 -11.26 -2.53
CA ASP A 37 -12.05 -10.17 -2.79
C ASP A 37 -12.54 -9.60 -1.44
N LEU A 38 -11.95 -8.49 -1.01
CA LEU A 38 -12.28 -7.76 0.22
C LEU A 38 -12.86 -6.38 -0.12
N SER A 39 -13.62 -5.80 0.81
CA SER A 39 -14.39 -4.58 0.57
C SER A 39 -13.55 -3.33 0.31
N ASP A 40 -12.44 -3.21 1.02
CA ASP A 40 -11.58 -2.03 1.04
C ASP A 40 -10.20 -2.35 1.65
N SER A 41 -9.29 -1.41 1.58
CA SER A 41 -7.94 -1.60 2.13
C SER A 41 -7.93 -1.75 3.64
N GLU A 42 -8.87 -1.12 4.37
CA GLU A 42 -8.97 -1.31 5.83
C GLU A 42 -9.26 -2.77 6.18
N SER A 43 -10.22 -3.39 5.48
CA SER A 43 -10.56 -4.81 5.66
C SER A 43 -9.37 -5.73 5.38
N VAL A 44 -8.54 -5.39 4.37
CA VAL A 44 -7.30 -6.13 4.07
C VAL A 44 -6.32 -6.01 5.23
N LEU A 45 -6.06 -4.80 5.70
CA LEU A 45 -5.13 -4.54 6.80
C LEU A 45 -5.59 -5.19 8.12
N GLU A 46 -6.89 -5.16 8.41
CA GLU A 46 -7.46 -5.82 9.60
C GLU A 46 -7.23 -7.33 9.58
N VAL A 47 -7.43 -7.99 8.44
CA VAL A 47 -7.19 -9.44 8.28
C VAL A 47 -5.70 -9.77 8.43
N ILE A 48 -4.81 -8.94 7.90
CA ILE A 48 -3.36 -9.09 8.08
C ILE A 48 -2.99 -8.96 9.56
N LEU A 49 -3.50 -7.94 10.26
CA LEU A 49 -3.21 -7.75 11.69
C LEU A 49 -3.80 -8.88 12.56
N GLU A 50 -4.94 -9.45 12.17
CA GLU A 50 -5.47 -10.65 12.81
C GLU A 50 -4.49 -11.83 12.67
N ALA A 51 -3.90 -12.00 11.48
CA ALA A 51 -2.91 -13.04 11.22
C ALA A 51 -1.63 -12.83 12.04
N VAL A 52 -1.13 -11.60 12.13
CA VAL A 52 0.04 -11.23 12.95
C VAL A 52 -0.19 -11.62 14.42
N LYS A 53 -1.35 -11.24 14.97
CA LYS A 53 -1.71 -11.58 16.37
C LYS A 53 -1.86 -13.08 16.60
N LYS A 54 -2.48 -13.80 15.65
CA LYS A 54 -2.63 -15.27 15.73
C LYS A 54 -1.30 -16.02 15.62
N ALA A 55 -0.33 -15.44 14.92
CA ALA A 55 1.04 -15.96 14.84
C ALA A 55 1.84 -15.70 16.15
N GLY A 56 1.27 -14.96 17.10
CA GLY A 56 1.88 -14.66 18.40
C GLY A 56 2.76 -13.41 18.38
N TYR A 57 2.63 -12.54 17.38
CA TYR A 57 3.39 -11.31 17.24
C TYR A 57 2.55 -10.07 17.56
N GLU A 58 3.22 -9.00 17.98
CA GLU A 58 2.61 -7.72 18.32
C GLU A 58 2.71 -6.77 17.11
N PRO A 59 1.55 -6.36 16.50
CA PRO A 59 1.55 -5.39 15.42
C PRO A 59 2.19 -4.06 15.83
N GLY A 60 3.02 -3.52 14.95
CA GLY A 60 3.72 -2.24 15.16
C GLY A 60 4.97 -2.35 16.05
N LYS A 61 5.22 -3.51 16.64
CA LYS A 61 6.41 -3.76 17.48
C LYS A 61 7.27 -4.87 16.86
N ASP A 62 6.68 -6.04 16.65
CA ASP A 62 7.39 -7.17 16.05
C ASP A 62 7.27 -7.16 14.53
N ILE A 63 6.11 -6.76 14.00
CA ILE A 63 5.79 -6.69 12.58
C ILE A 63 5.05 -5.39 12.30
N SER A 64 5.53 -4.63 11.32
CA SER A 64 4.88 -3.47 10.73
C SER A 64 4.43 -3.77 9.31
N ILE A 65 3.62 -2.89 8.73
CA ILE A 65 3.07 -3.05 7.38
C ILE A 65 3.79 -2.12 6.41
N ALA A 66 4.16 -2.64 5.26
CA ALA A 66 4.53 -1.89 4.08
C ALA A 66 3.46 -2.10 3.01
N ILE A 67 3.07 -1.04 2.33
CA ILE A 67 2.10 -1.05 1.24
C ILE A 67 2.85 -0.75 -0.06
N ASP A 68 2.64 -1.56 -1.07
CA ASP A 68 2.85 -1.21 -2.46
C ASP A 68 1.47 -0.97 -3.07
N ALA A 69 1.19 0.29 -3.41
CA ALA A 69 -0.13 0.71 -3.85
C ALA A 69 -0.31 0.57 -5.37
N ALA A 70 0.79 0.56 -6.13
CA ALA A 70 0.81 0.55 -7.59
C ALA A 70 -0.27 1.48 -8.18
N ALA A 71 -0.33 2.72 -7.68
CA ALA A 71 -1.46 3.61 -7.86
C ALA A 71 -1.67 4.03 -9.33
N SER A 72 -0.64 3.94 -10.16
CA SER A 72 -0.77 4.15 -11.61
C SER A 72 -1.77 3.19 -12.26
N GLU A 73 -1.92 1.95 -11.74
CA GLU A 73 -2.91 0.99 -12.24
C GLU A 73 -4.36 1.38 -11.93
N LEU A 74 -4.56 2.24 -10.95
CA LEU A 74 -5.88 2.75 -10.55
C LEU A 74 -6.22 4.07 -11.23
N TYR A 75 -5.26 4.71 -11.90
CA TYR A 75 -5.40 6.07 -12.41
C TYR A 75 -6.10 6.09 -13.78
N ASP A 76 -7.16 6.90 -13.87
CA ASP A 76 -7.88 7.20 -15.10
C ASP A 76 -7.35 8.54 -15.65
N GLU A 77 -6.49 8.47 -16.68
CA GLU A 77 -5.84 9.63 -17.29
C GLU A 77 -6.86 10.64 -17.90
N GLU A 78 -7.99 10.14 -18.45
CA GLU A 78 -9.00 11.00 -19.07
C GLU A 78 -9.73 11.84 -18.02
N ARG A 79 -9.94 11.28 -16.84
CA ARG A 79 -10.70 11.89 -15.72
C ARG A 79 -9.79 12.58 -14.71
N GLY A 80 -8.50 12.22 -14.66
CA GLY A 80 -7.54 12.75 -13.70
C GLY A 80 -7.81 12.28 -12.26
N VAL A 81 -8.31 11.08 -12.08
CA VAL A 81 -8.70 10.51 -10.78
C VAL A 81 -8.30 9.04 -10.66
N TYR A 82 -8.18 8.58 -9.42
CA TYR A 82 -8.00 7.17 -9.10
C TYR A 82 -9.35 6.49 -8.93
N VAL A 83 -9.55 5.35 -9.60
CA VAL A 83 -10.78 4.57 -9.60
C VAL A 83 -10.60 3.34 -8.72
N PHE A 84 -11.52 3.10 -7.79
CA PHE A 84 -11.50 1.97 -6.87
C PHE A 84 -12.65 1.00 -7.17
N PRO A 85 -12.53 0.13 -8.19
CA PRO A 85 -13.62 -0.71 -8.64
C PRO A 85 -14.06 -1.72 -7.58
N GLY A 86 -13.14 -2.22 -6.75
CA GLY A 86 -13.44 -3.13 -5.64
C GLY A 86 -14.33 -2.47 -4.60
N GLU A 87 -13.95 -1.28 -4.12
CA GLU A 87 -14.76 -0.51 -3.18
C GLU A 87 -16.11 -0.12 -3.79
N GLY A 88 -16.11 0.32 -5.04
CA GLY A 88 -17.33 0.71 -5.76
C GLY A 88 -18.34 -0.43 -5.87
N LYS A 89 -17.87 -1.63 -6.22
CA LYS A 89 -18.72 -2.84 -6.28
C LYS A 89 -19.36 -3.15 -4.94
N MET A 90 -18.64 -2.96 -3.84
CA MET A 90 -19.14 -3.25 -2.49
C MET A 90 -20.10 -2.16 -1.98
N LYS A 91 -19.85 -0.90 -2.33
CA LYS A 91 -20.70 0.23 -1.94
C LYS A 91 -21.91 0.42 -2.86
N GLY A 92 -21.90 -0.15 -4.06
CA GLY A 92 -22.93 0.04 -5.08
C GLY A 92 -22.87 1.41 -5.77
N GLU A 93 -21.73 2.10 -5.68
CA GLU A 93 -21.46 3.40 -6.29
C GLU A 93 -20.00 3.49 -6.75
N GLU A 94 -19.71 4.37 -7.70
CA GLU A 94 -18.33 4.57 -8.13
C GLU A 94 -17.52 5.29 -7.04
N VAL A 95 -16.35 4.75 -6.69
CA VAL A 95 -15.44 5.36 -5.71
C VAL A 95 -14.26 5.95 -6.44
N LEU A 96 -14.12 7.25 -6.34
CA LEU A 96 -13.10 8.05 -6.99
C LEU A 96 -12.32 8.85 -5.95
N ARG A 97 -11.04 9.08 -6.22
CA ARG A 97 -10.20 9.97 -5.41
C ARG A 97 -9.30 10.78 -6.33
N ASP A 98 -9.14 12.06 -6.04
CA ASP A 98 -8.04 12.84 -6.60
C ASP A 98 -6.74 12.60 -5.79
N SER A 99 -5.62 13.22 -6.21
CA SER A 99 -4.33 13.05 -5.53
C SER A 99 -4.35 13.53 -4.07
N GLY A 100 -5.09 14.60 -3.79
CA GLY A 100 -5.24 15.11 -2.43
C GLY A 100 -6.03 14.15 -1.54
N GLU A 101 -7.12 13.59 -2.07
CA GLU A 101 -7.95 12.59 -1.40
C GLU A 101 -7.21 11.26 -1.21
N MET A 102 -6.33 10.88 -2.16
CA MET A 102 -5.43 9.72 -2.00
C MET A 102 -4.47 9.93 -0.82
N ILE A 103 -3.84 11.09 -0.72
CA ILE A 103 -2.93 11.41 0.38
C ILE A 103 -3.68 11.38 1.72
N GLU A 104 -4.88 11.97 1.80
CA GLU A 104 -5.73 11.91 3.00
C GLU A 104 -6.13 10.48 3.35
N TYR A 105 -6.37 9.65 2.36
CA TYR A 105 -6.67 8.24 2.55
C TYR A 105 -5.51 7.51 3.20
N TYR A 106 -4.27 7.72 2.72
CA TYR A 106 -3.07 7.13 3.33
C TYR A 106 -2.81 7.66 4.75
N GLU A 107 -3.05 8.95 5.01
CA GLU A 107 -2.95 9.50 6.37
C GLU A 107 -3.88 8.76 7.34
N LYS A 108 -5.15 8.59 6.97
CA LYS A 108 -6.14 7.87 7.78
C LYS A 108 -5.75 6.41 8.02
N LEU A 109 -5.23 5.72 6.98
CA LEU A 109 -4.74 4.36 7.14
C LEU A 109 -3.54 4.29 8.09
N ALA A 110 -2.58 5.22 7.95
CA ALA A 110 -1.39 5.28 8.79
C ALA A 110 -1.67 5.66 10.26
N GLU A 111 -2.73 6.43 10.51
CA GLU A 111 -3.20 6.71 11.88
C GLU A 111 -3.81 5.47 12.54
N LYS A 112 -4.46 4.62 11.77
CA LYS A 112 -5.19 3.43 12.26
C LYS A 112 -4.32 2.17 12.32
N PHE A 113 -3.36 2.05 11.41
CA PHE A 113 -2.57 0.84 11.21
C PHE A 113 -1.06 1.12 11.34
N PRO A 114 -0.23 0.16 11.74
CA PRO A 114 1.21 0.32 11.90
C PRO A 114 1.93 0.29 10.53
N ILE A 115 1.60 1.23 9.66
CA ILE A 115 2.19 1.39 8.33
C ILE A 115 3.49 2.17 8.46
N VAL A 116 4.57 1.63 7.92
CA VAL A 116 5.91 2.23 7.96
C VAL A 116 6.45 2.61 6.58
N SER A 117 5.85 2.08 5.51
CA SER A 117 6.26 2.36 4.14
C SER A 117 5.06 2.34 3.20
N ILE A 118 5.06 3.26 2.23
CA ILE A 118 4.13 3.30 1.10
C ILE A 118 4.96 3.45 -0.18
N GLU A 119 4.81 2.47 -1.07
CA GLU A 119 5.43 2.41 -2.37
C GLU A 119 4.39 2.74 -3.44
N ASP A 120 4.81 3.52 -4.45
CA ASP A 120 4.01 3.95 -5.61
C ASP A 120 2.59 4.41 -5.27
N GLY A 121 2.53 5.29 -4.26
CA GLY A 121 1.28 5.75 -3.66
C GLY A 121 0.46 6.70 -4.55
N LEU A 122 1.04 7.24 -5.62
CA LEU A 122 0.39 8.10 -6.61
C LEU A 122 0.86 7.71 -8.02
N GLU A 123 0.12 8.19 -9.02
CA GLU A 123 0.46 8.03 -10.43
C GLU A 123 1.89 8.54 -10.71
N GLU A 124 2.62 7.85 -11.60
CA GLU A 124 4.06 8.03 -11.80
C GLU A 124 4.47 9.39 -12.36
N ASP A 125 3.58 10.13 -13.01
CA ASP A 125 3.83 11.47 -13.54
C ASP A 125 3.18 12.58 -12.70
N ASP A 126 2.49 12.27 -11.61
CA ASP A 126 1.91 13.26 -10.68
C ASP A 126 2.95 13.85 -9.72
N TRP A 127 3.95 14.54 -10.27
CA TRP A 127 5.06 15.13 -9.50
C TRP A 127 4.61 16.13 -8.42
N GLU A 128 3.49 16.85 -8.64
CA GLU A 128 2.98 17.79 -7.63
C GLU A 128 2.27 17.04 -6.50
N GLY A 129 1.52 15.99 -6.81
CA GLY A 129 0.94 15.09 -5.81
C GLY A 129 2.03 14.44 -4.96
N TRP A 130 3.08 13.91 -5.58
CA TRP A 130 4.22 13.31 -4.88
C TRP A 130 4.92 14.29 -3.94
N LYS A 131 5.07 15.54 -4.35
CA LYS A 131 5.64 16.58 -3.48
C LYS A 131 4.73 16.86 -2.28
N GLN A 132 3.41 16.92 -2.47
CA GLN A 132 2.45 17.10 -1.39
C GLN A 132 2.46 15.87 -0.45
N MET A 133 2.48 14.67 -0.99
CA MET A 133 2.56 13.42 -0.22
C MET A 133 3.82 13.38 0.63
N THR A 134 4.97 13.73 0.05
CA THR A 134 6.24 13.80 0.79
C THR A 134 6.18 14.80 1.93
N LYS A 135 5.59 15.97 1.71
CA LYS A 135 5.44 17.01 2.74
C LYS A 135 4.53 16.57 3.90
N ARG A 136 3.47 15.80 3.62
CA ARG A 136 2.48 15.39 4.62
C ARG A 136 2.87 14.11 5.36
N LEU A 137 3.50 13.17 4.68
CA LEU A 137 3.77 11.83 5.18
C LEU A 137 5.26 11.50 5.36
N GLY A 138 6.16 12.15 4.61
CA GLY A 138 7.57 11.76 4.52
C GLY A 138 8.36 11.80 5.82
N ASP A 139 7.96 12.61 6.79
CA ASP A 139 8.58 12.64 8.14
C ASP A 139 8.14 11.46 9.03
N LYS A 140 7.07 10.76 8.66
CA LYS A 140 6.44 9.70 9.48
C LYS A 140 6.55 8.33 8.84
N ILE A 141 6.53 8.27 7.51
CA ILE A 141 6.42 7.04 6.72
C ILE A 141 7.48 7.10 5.63
N GLN A 142 8.13 5.98 5.36
CA GLN A 142 9.00 5.83 4.20
C GLN A 142 8.14 5.88 2.93
N LEU A 143 8.48 6.77 2.00
CA LEU A 143 7.88 6.82 0.68
C LEU A 143 8.87 6.22 -0.33
N VAL A 144 8.38 5.29 -1.15
CA VAL A 144 9.19 4.54 -2.12
C VAL A 144 8.59 4.78 -3.51
N GLY A 145 9.45 4.95 -4.50
CA GLY A 145 9.06 5.08 -5.90
C GLY A 145 9.84 4.07 -6.73
N ASP A 146 9.20 2.97 -7.12
CA ASP A 146 9.72 2.01 -8.09
C ASP A 146 9.21 2.36 -9.49
N ASP A 147 7.92 2.32 -9.73
CA ASP A 147 7.29 2.78 -10.98
C ASP A 147 7.59 4.25 -11.26
N LEU A 148 7.59 5.09 -10.21
CA LEU A 148 7.94 6.50 -10.31
C LEU A 148 9.31 6.72 -10.97
N PHE A 149 10.31 5.89 -10.69
CA PHE A 149 11.68 6.10 -11.15
C PHE A 149 12.15 5.13 -12.23
N VAL A 150 11.67 3.91 -12.23
CA VAL A 150 11.99 2.83 -13.20
C VAL A 150 13.48 2.77 -13.57
N THR A 151 14.37 2.96 -12.59
CA THR A 151 15.84 3.03 -12.78
C THR A 151 16.26 4.11 -13.81
N ASN A 152 15.46 5.17 -14.00
CA ASN A 152 15.67 6.20 -14.98
C ASN A 152 16.30 7.47 -14.34
N ILE A 153 17.54 7.77 -14.72
CA ILE A 153 18.31 8.91 -14.17
C ILE A 153 17.59 10.26 -14.38
N LYS A 154 16.83 10.42 -15.47
CA LYS A 154 16.09 11.67 -15.73
C LYS A 154 14.90 11.80 -14.77
N ARG A 155 14.14 10.71 -14.55
CA ARG A 155 13.04 10.69 -13.59
C ARG A 155 13.57 10.92 -12.18
N LEU A 156 14.69 10.28 -11.82
CA LEU A 156 15.37 10.51 -10.54
C LEU A 156 15.76 11.98 -10.36
N ALA A 157 16.34 12.62 -11.37
CA ALA A 157 16.70 14.04 -11.32
C ALA A 157 15.46 14.96 -11.18
N CYS A 158 14.31 14.57 -11.77
CA CYS A 158 13.04 15.26 -11.56
C CYS A 158 12.58 15.13 -10.12
N GLY A 159 12.71 13.97 -9.52
CA GLY A 159 12.31 13.73 -8.13
C GLY A 159 13.17 14.48 -7.09
N ILE A 160 14.47 14.54 -7.26
CA ILE A 160 15.39 15.19 -6.29
C ILE A 160 15.10 16.69 -6.12
N LYS A 161 14.66 17.39 -7.15
CA LYS A 161 14.46 18.85 -7.11
C LYS A 161 13.24 19.32 -6.32
N PRO A 162 12.02 18.78 -6.57
CA PRO A 162 10.80 19.20 -5.87
C PRO A 162 10.49 18.36 -4.64
N VAL A 163 11.04 17.15 -4.54
CA VAL A 163 10.67 16.15 -3.53
C VAL A 163 11.91 15.77 -2.75
N SER A 164 11.90 16.03 -1.43
CA SER A 164 12.95 15.54 -0.52
C SER A 164 12.61 14.09 -0.19
N TYR A 165 13.24 13.15 -0.89
CA TYR A 165 12.98 11.72 -0.66
C TYR A 165 13.58 11.24 0.64
N THR A 166 12.82 10.38 1.33
CA THR A 166 13.35 9.62 2.46
C THR A 166 14.03 8.33 2.00
N HIS A 167 13.60 7.73 0.87
CA HIS A 167 14.25 6.55 0.29
C HIS A 167 14.03 6.45 -1.22
N LEU A 168 15.05 5.96 -1.93
CA LEU A 168 14.99 5.60 -3.35
C LEU A 168 15.26 4.11 -3.48
N THR A 169 14.34 3.39 -4.10
CA THR A 169 14.63 2.05 -4.61
C THR A 169 15.08 2.20 -6.07
N LEU A 170 16.30 1.76 -6.37
CA LEU A 170 16.87 1.74 -7.72
C LEU A 170 16.80 0.34 -8.27
#